data_87965184e5823d1673876fd2dbd82f27
#
_entry.id   87965184e5823d1673876fd2dbd82f27
#
_cell.length_a   1.000
_cell.length_b   1.000
_cell.length_c   1.000
_cell.angle_alpha   90.00
_cell.angle_beta   90.00
_cell.angle_gamma   90.00
#
_symmetry.space_group_name_H-M   'P 1'
#
loop_
_entity.id
_entity.type
_entity.pdbx_description
1 polymer ?
#
loop_
_entity_poly.entity_id
_entity_poly.type
_entity_poly.pdbx_seq_one_letter_code
_entity_poly.pdbx_strand_id
1 'polypeptide(L)'
;MAVVSQTIPNFNNGVSQQTPTQRLSSQATEQINLENNLLNGLSKRPPLEYIADVDGSNVYPNTVKTWPITRDENNQYLTVWYNGGVKVFGLDGTSKTVNVPDGVSYLTSTNPKEHFKMVNIADYTFVVNTSITPTADSSTSAAKVQEFLVYVKQAGYGREYTVRLTHPDITTDLGYTWIEMRLQMPDGSDANHDTAFSDTSKIANILLYGSSSQYWNASSSISVAVVQLTGSTESTLSTTTGLANDSRITPYFDFEQYGSTIYGTPKDGDANYTVGTRDGAGSSAMYSIRDSINDFGRLPFYAKANVIIKVTDDEGDNISDYYVKFEDEGIWNETIGPSVSAGITDTTFVHALLNNNDGTFTFQKLAWSDRLVGDLVTNPNPSFIGKPIANLTFYKNRLGILSGDNLILSGNADFFNFFSTTVTAVLDTDVIDIAASGTEVNFLKNSVSFNEGLLLFSDTAQYKLEGAQGVISPTTAILNEVSRFQHDDIVTPISAGRFAYFAQTRGNNTAIREYFSNDDTLTNDGVDLT
;
A
#
# COMPACT_ATOMS: atom_id res chain seq x y z
N MET A 1 -50.49 13.06 -64.89
CA MET A 1 -49.48 12.74 -63.90
C MET A 1 -50.11 11.73 -62.94
N ALA A 2 -49.54 10.56 -62.76
CA ALA A 2 -50.00 9.62 -61.75
C ALA A 2 -49.66 10.17 -60.36
N VAL A 3 -50.65 10.28 -59.49
CA VAL A 3 -50.41 10.65 -58.08
C VAL A 3 -49.77 9.43 -57.40
N VAL A 4 -48.50 9.56 -57.02
CA VAL A 4 -47.84 8.56 -56.21
C VAL A 4 -48.20 8.89 -54.76
N SER A 5 -48.99 8.05 -54.08
CA SER A 5 -49.26 8.12 -52.66
C SER A 5 -48.31 7.19 -51.91
N GLN A 6 -47.60 7.71 -50.94
CA GLN A 6 -46.79 6.90 -50.03
C GLN A 6 -47.41 6.98 -48.63
N THR A 7 -47.68 5.82 -48.07
CA THR A 7 -48.14 5.73 -46.68
C THR A 7 -46.89 5.73 -45.79
N ILE A 8 -46.80 6.70 -44.89
CA ILE A 8 -45.76 6.72 -43.88
C ILE A 8 -46.28 5.94 -42.68
N PRO A 9 -45.70 4.77 -42.35
CA PRO A 9 -46.06 4.00 -41.16
C PRO A 9 -45.61 4.75 -39.90
N ASN A 10 -45.88 4.19 -38.74
CA ASN A 10 -45.46 4.74 -37.47
C ASN A 10 -43.95 5.01 -37.48
N PHE A 11 -43.53 6.18 -36.96
CA PHE A 11 -42.11 6.55 -36.79
C PHE A 11 -41.51 5.85 -35.56
N ASN A 12 -41.55 4.52 -35.53
CA ASN A 12 -41.15 3.73 -34.37
C ASN A 12 -39.63 3.52 -34.30
N ASN A 13 -38.94 3.71 -35.43
CA ASN A 13 -37.50 3.42 -35.55
C ASN A 13 -36.59 4.64 -35.29
N GLY A 14 -37.16 5.71 -34.68
CA GLY A 14 -36.39 6.86 -34.19
C GLY A 14 -35.80 7.74 -35.30
N VAL A 15 -34.67 8.35 -34.97
CA VAL A 15 -33.92 9.23 -35.85
C VAL A 15 -32.76 8.47 -36.50
N SER A 16 -32.56 8.65 -37.81
CA SER A 16 -31.44 8.05 -38.53
C SER A 16 -30.58 9.10 -39.24
N GLN A 17 -29.28 9.00 -39.12
CA GLN A 17 -28.27 9.79 -39.82
C GLN A 17 -27.97 9.26 -41.23
N GLN A 18 -28.59 8.16 -41.63
CA GLN A 18 -28.43 7.58 -42.98
C GLN A 18 -28.91 8.53 -44.09
N THR A 19 -28.33 8.37 -45.26
CA THR A 19 -28.76 9.14 -46.43
C THR A 19 -30.26 8.86 -46.74
N PRO A 20 -31.00 9.81 -47.35
CA PRO A 20 -32.41 9.63 -47.65
C PRO A 20 -32.74 8.37 -48.46
N THR A 21 -31.78 7.87 -49.25
CA THR A 21 -31.95 6.65 -50.08
C THR A 21 -31.80 5.34 -49.30
N GLN A 22 -31.18 5.38 -48.14
CA GLN A 22 -30.95 4.22 -47.27
C GLN A 22 -31.85 4.23 -46.03
N ARG A 23 -32.40 5.41 -45.68
CA ARG A 23 -33.25 5.56 -44.52
C ARG A 23 -34.58 4.83 -44.71
N LEU A 24 -35.01 4.10 -43.68
CA LEU A 24 -36.32 3.47 -43.68
C LEU A 24 -37.42 4.52 -43.59
N SER A 25 -38.55 4.26 -44.21
CA SER A 25 -39.73 5.16 -44.20
C SER A 25 -40.30 5.37 -42.78
N SER A 26 -39.98 4.50 -41.83
CA SER A 26 -40.35 4.56 -40.42
C SER A 26 -39.34 5.31 -39.54
N GLN A 27 -38.26 5.84 -40.11
CA GLN A 27 -37.25 6.66 -39.43
C GLN A 27 -37.41 8.14 -39.76
N ALA A 28 -37.16 9.01 -38.76
CA ALA A 28 -37.15 10.46 -38.93
C ALA A 28 -35.73 11.00 -39.16
N THR A 29 -35.64 12.23 -39.69
CA THR A 29 -34.41 13.01 -39.75
C THR A 29 -34.13 13.73 -38.43
N GLU A 30 -35.22 14.13 -37.77
CA GLU A 30 -35.17 14.89 -36.53
C GLU A 30 -36.44 14.58 -35.73
N GLN A 31 -36.33 14.53 -34.42
CA GLN A 31 -37.44 14.28 -33.51
C GLN A 31 -37.32 15.21 -32.29
N ILE A 32 -38.26 16.11 -32.12
CA ILE A 32 -38.26 17.09 -31.05
C ILE A 32 -39.46 16.88 -30.15
N ASN A 33 -39.24 16.72 -28.84
CA ASN A 33 -40.27 16.55 -27.81
C ASN A 33 -41.23 15.37 -28.06
N LEU A 34 -40.72 14.31 -28.67
CA LEU A 34 -41.44 13.07 -28.96
C LEU A 34 -40.67 11.88 -28.41
N GLU A 35 -41.35 10.82 -28.07
CA GLU A 35 -40.75 9.52 -27.71
C GLU A 35 -41.35 8.40 -28.57
N ASN A 36 -40.52 7.41 -28.86
CA ASN A 36 -40.94 6.22 -29.60
C ASN A 36 -41.45 5.15 -28.64
N ASN A 37 -42.67 4.66 -28.90
CA ASN A 37 -43.27 3.57 -28.17
C ASN A 37 -43.66 2.45 -29.15
N LEU A 38 -43.20 1.22 -28.86
CA LEU A 38 -43.44 0.07 -29.73
C LEU A 38 -44.92 -0.24 -29.91
N LEU A 39 -45.77 0.07 -28.92
CA LEU A 39 -47.21 -0.18 -28.97
C LEU A 39 -47.98 0.97 -29.61
N ASN A 40 -47.65 2.20 -29.25
CA ASN A 40 -48.42 3.38 -29.59
C ASN A 40 -47.84 4.20 -30.75
N GLY A 41 -46.65 3.80 -31.22
CA GLY A 41 -45.90 4.58 -32.21
C GLY A 41 -45.23 5.80 -31.60
N LEU A 42 -45.20 6.90 -32.34
CA LEU A 42 -44.59 8.16 -31.91
C LEU A 42 -45.59 8.93 -31.04
N SER A 43 -45.23 9.19 -29.81
CA SER A 43 -46.05 9.95 -28.84
C SER A 43 -45.30 11.18 -28.32
N LYS A 44 -46.07 12.13 -27.77
CA LYS A 44 -45.48 13.29 -27.09
C LYS A 44 -44.76 12.82 -25.83
N ARG A 45 -43.51 13.24 -25.63
CA ARG A 45 -42.80 12.95 -24.39
C ARG A 45 -43.54 13.52 -23.18
N PRO A 46 -43.41 12.92 -22.00
CA PRO A 46 -43.90 13.50 -20.76
C PRO A 46 -43.38 14.92 -20.53
N PRO A 47 -44.13 15.81 -19.90
CA PRO A 47 -43.64 17.13 -19.52
C PRO A 47 -42.52 17.01 -18.48
N LEU A 48 -41.66 17.98 -18.43
CA LEU A 48 -40.73 18.16 -17.31
C LEU A 48 -41.50 18.90 -16.20
N GLU A 49 -41.32 18.44 -14.97
CA GLU A 49 -41.80 19.12 -13.77
C GLU A 49 -40.63 19.94 -13.20
N TYR A 50 -40.92 21.20 -12.84
CA TYR A 50 -39.96 22.03 -12.14
C TYR A 50 -39.96 21.66 -10.67
N ILE A 51 -38.81 21.24 -10.12
CA ILE A 51 -38.64 20.90 -8.72
C ILE A 51 -38.13 22.10 -7.94
N ALA A 52 -36.93 22.58 -8.28
CA ALA A 52 -36.28 23.69 -7.58
C ALA A 52 -35.19 24.33 -8.44
N ASP A 53 -34.86 25.59 -8.12
CA ASP A 53 -33.65 26.25 -8.57
C ASP A 53 -32.52 26.02 -7.53
N VAL A 54 -31.62 25.15 -7.84
CA VAL A 54 -30.48 24.77 -6.95
C VAL A 54 -29.31 25.77 -7.01
N ASP A 55 -29.34 26.69 -7.96
CA ASP A 55 -28.31 27.71 -8.16
C ASP A 55 -28.66 29.02 -7.41
N GLY A 56 -29.95 29.30 -7.24
CA GLY A 56 -30.42 30.55 -6.64
C GLY A 56 -30.01 31.76 -7.47
N SER A 57 -29.22 32.65 -6.90
CA SER A 57 -28.70 33.84 -7.60
C SER A 57 -27.28 33.64 -8.20
N ASN A 58 -26.71 32.47 -8.06
CA ASN A 58 -25.38 32.15 -8.60
C ASN A 58 -25.49 31.28 -9.83
N VAL A 59 -25.01 31.77 -10.95
CA VAL A 59 -24.94 30.97 -12.18
C VAL A 59 -23.72 30.06 -12.10
N TYR A 60 -23.91 28.76 -11.86
CA TYR A 60 -22.82 27.82 -11.96
C TYR A 60 -22.26 27.79 -13.38
N PRO A 61 -20.94 27.80 -13.54
CA PRO A 61 -20.33 27.68 -14.86
C PRO A 61 -20.63 26.29 -15.45
N ASN A 62 -20.58 26.17 -16.77
CA ASN A 62 -20.78 24.88 -17.47
C ASN A 62 -19.77 23.78 -17.09
N THR A 63 -18.78 24.14 -16.28
CA THR A 63 -17.70 23.25 -15.80
C THR A 63 -18.02 22.55 -14.48
N VAL A 64 -19.20 22.75 -13.89
CA VAL A 64 -19.58 22.03 -12.65
C VAL A 64 -19.77 20.55 -12.93
N LYS A 65 -19.45 19.74 -11.93
CA LYS A 65 -19.74 18.30 -11.91
C LYS A 65 -20.95 18.04 -11.06
N THR A 66 -21.94 17.34 -11.59
CA THR A 66 -23.05 16.79 -10.82
C THR A 66 -22.83 15.31 -10.59
N TRP A 67 -23.19 14.82 -9.40
CA TRP A 67 -23.07 13.41 -9.06
C TRP A 67 -24.24 12.96 -8.18
N PRO A 68 -24.97 11.88 -8.56
CA PRO A 68 -26.04 11.35 -7.75
C PRO A 68 -25.47 10.46 -6.63
N ILE A 69 -26.06 10.56 -5.45
CA ILE A 69 -25.88 9.62 -4.37
C ILE A 69 -27.20 8.88 -4.21
N THR A 70 -27.18 7.57 -4.46
CA THR A 70 -28.33 6.69 -4.29
C THR A 70 -27.93 5.55 -3.37
N ARG A 71 -28.22 5.68 -2.09
CA ARG A 71 -27.92 4.64 -1.09
C ARG A 71 -29.09 3.65 -0.99
N ASP A 72 -30.28 4.20 -0.82
CA ASP A 72 -31.53 3.47 -0.72
C ASP A 72 -32.70 4.36 -1.21
N GLU A 73 -33.93 3.88 -1.11
CA GLU A 73 -35.13 4.60 -1.56
C GLU A 73 -35.31 5.96 -0.85
N ASN A 74 -34.92 6.09 0.41
CA ASN A 74 -35.08 7.29 1.22
C ASN A 74 -33.86 8.21 1.24
N ASN A 75 -32.72 7.68 0.87
CA ASN A 75 -31.41 8.38 0.92
C ASN A 75 -30.87 8.60 -0.50
N GLN A 76 -31.53 9.51 -1.23
CA GLN A 76 -31.17 9.91 -2.58
C GLN A 76 -30.90 11.42 -2.62
N TYR A 77 -29.73 11.78 -3.14
CA TYR A 77 -29.26 13.16 -3.17
C TYR A 77 -28.60 13.49 -4.51
N LEU A 78 -28.64 14.74 -4.89
CA LEU A 78 -27.85 15.30 -5.97
C LEU A 78 -26.74 16.17 -5.38
N THR A 79 -25.50 15.89 -5.76
CA THR A 79 -24.37 16.73 -5.37
C THR A 79 -23.91 17.58 -6.54
N VAL A 80 -23.52 18.82 -6.25
CA VAL A 80 -22.99 19.79 -7.21
C VAL A 80 -21.60 20.19 -6.74
N TRP A 81 -20.61 19.86 -7.55
CA TRP A 81 -19.19 20.10 -7.29
C TRP A 81 -18.69 21.21 -8.20
N TYR A 82 -18.11 22.24 -7.60
CA TYR A 82 -17.62 23.41 -8.30
C TYR A 82 -16.21 23.79 -7.80
N ASN A 83 -15.59 24.76 -8.45
CA ASN A 83 -14.28 25.22 -8.02
C ASN A 83 -14.29 25.73 -6.57
N GLY A 84 -13.63 25.01 -5.68
CA GLY A 84 -13.51 25.35 -4.26
C GLY A 84 -14.73 24.99 -3.43
N GLY A 85 -15.61 24.05 -3.85
CA GLY A 85 -16.71 23.63 -3.01
C GLY A 85 -17.62 22.53 -3.53
N VAL A 86 -18.50 22.08 -2.64
CA VAL A 86 -19.55 21.09 -2.92
C VAL A 86 -20.83 21.49 -2.22
N LYS A 87 -21.96 21.27 -2.89
CA LYS A 87 -23.31 21.38 -2.30
C LYS A 87 -24.06 20.08 -2.48
N VAL A 88 -24.95 19.78 -1.55
CA VAL A 88 -25.81 18.59 -1.56
C VAL A 88 -27.25 19.01 -1.47
N PHE A 89 -28.09 18.39 -2.30
CA PHE A 89 -29.52 18.66 -2.37
C PHE A 89 -30.28 17.34 -2.28
N GLY A 90 -31.41 17.36 -1.57
CA GLY A 90 -32.40 16.31 -1.70
C GLY A 90 -33.04 16.32 -3.10
N LEU A 91 -33.71 15.23 -3.50
CA LEU A 91 -34.45 15.20 -4.78
C LEU A 91 -35.63 16.18 -4.84
N ASP A 92 -36.06 16.66 -3.69
CA ASP A 92 -37.05 17.74 -3.54
C ASP A 92 -36.47 19.16 -3.71
N GLY A 93 -35.18 19.25 -3.97
CA GLY A 93 -34.43 20.51 -4.09
C GLY A 93 -33.98 21.14 -2.77
N THR A 94 -34.25 20.51 -1.62
CA THR A 94 -33.81 21.04 -0.32
C THR A 94 -32.31 20.94 -0.18
N SER A 95 -31.66 22.05 0.19
CA SER A 95 -30.20 22.07 0.45
C SER A 95 -29.89 21.36 1.76
N LYS A 96 -28.85 20.54 1.76
CA LYS A 96 -28.30 19.86 2.93
C LYS A 96 -27.04 20.57 3.42
N THR A 97 -26.81 20.57 4.74
CA THR A 97 -25.59 21.15 5.32
C THR A 97 -24.37 20.28 4.99
N VAL A 98 -23.29 20.92 4.51
CA VAL A 98 -22.01 20.25 4.26
C VAL A 98 -20.95 20.88 5.18
N ASN A 99 -20.42 20.09 6.10
CA ASN A 99 -19.31 20.46 6.97
C ASN A 99 -17.98 20.21 6.22
N VAL A 100 -17.02 21.12 6.40
CA VAL A 100 -15.72 21.06 5.73
C VAL A 100 -14.56 21.28 6.72
N PRO A 101 -14.33 20.37 7.66
CA PRO A 101 -13.36 20.56 8.73
C PRO A 101 -11.92 20.78 8.22
N ASP A 102 -11.54 20.16 7.09
CA ASP A 102 -10.22 20.27 6.49
C ASP A 102 -10.15 21.36 5.38
N GLY A 103 -11.24 22.14 5.23
CA GLY A 103 -11.35 23.14 4.18
C GLY A 103 -11.66 22.52 2.82
N VAL A 104 -11.57 23.34 1.77
CA VAL A 104 -11.97 22.98 0.40
C VAL A 104 -10.84 23.11 -0.62
N SER A 105 -9.59 23.24 -0.17
CA SER A 105 -8.43 23.43 -1.06
C SER A 105 -8.27 22.30 -2.07
N TYR A 106 -8.59 21.05 -1.67
CA TYR A 106 -8.58 19.89 -2.54
C TYR A 106 -9.58 20.01 -3.72
N LEU A 107 -10.66 20.78 -3.56
CA LEU A 107 -11.67 21.02 -4.59
C LEU A 107 -11.33 22.20 -5.51
N THR A 108 -10.12 22.76 -5.43
CA THR A 108 -9.68 23.80 -6.37
C THR A 108 -9.44 23.18 -7.75
N SER A 109 -10.19 23.64 -8.74
CA SER A 109 -10.11 23.13 -10.12
C SER A 109 -10.64 24.14 -11.12
N THR A 110 -9.95 24.31 -12.25
CA THR A 110 -10.41 25.12 -13.38
C THR A 110 -11.53 24.45 -14.16
N ASN A 111 -11.63 23.13 -14.12
CA ASN A 111 -12.67 22.35 -14.79
C ASN A 111 -13.15 21.19 -13.90
N PRO A 112 -13.98 21.43 -12.88
CA PRO A 112 -14.53 20.41 -12.00
C PRO A 112 -15.20 19.23 -12.72
N LYS A 113 -15.87 19.49 -13.85
CA LYS A 113 -16.58 18.49 -14.65
C LYS A 113 -15.65 17.38 -15.15
N GLU A 114 -14.45 17.71 -15.53
CA GLU A 114 -13.46 16.75 -16.01
C GLU A 114 -12.56 16.24 -14.89
N HIS A 115 -12.17 17.13 -13.97
CA HIS A 115 -11.17 16.80 -12.95
C HIS A 115 -11.72 16.03 -11.77
N PHE A 116 -13.01 16.15 -11.42
CA PHE A 116 -13.56 15.40 -10.29
C PHE A 116 -14.13 14.08 -10.77
N LYS A 117 -13.56 12.99 -10.26
CA LYS A 117 -14.06 11.62 -10.47
C LYS A 117 -14.48 11.06 -9.13
N MET A 118 -15.54 10.27 -9.11
CA MET A 118 -16.18 9.84 -7.87
C MET A 118 -16.64 8.40 -7.95
N VAL A 119 -16.74 7.77 -6.78
CA VAL A 119 -17.38 6.47 -6.59
C VAL A 119 -18.12 6.46 -5.26
N ASN A 120 -19.33 5.95 -5.25
CA ASN A 120 -20.12 5.78 -4.03
C ASN A 120 -19.89 4.39 -3.44
N ILE A 121 -19.53 4.32 -2.17
CA ILE A 121 -19.38 3.07 -1.42
C ILE A 121 -20.03 3.27 -0.05
N ALA A 122 -21.16 2.63 0.19
CA ALA A 122 -21.95 2.81 1.42
C ALA A 122 -22.26 4.30 1.69
N ASP A 123 -21.81 4.84 2.82
CA ASP A 123 -22.01 6.24 3.21
C ASP A 123 -20.95 7.20 2.66
N TYR A 124 -19.92 6.66 2.00
CA TYR A 124 -18.82 7.44 1.43
C TYR A 124 -19.06 7.70 -0.06
N THR A 125 -18.91 8.95 -0.46
CA THR A 125 -18.62 9.31 -1.84
C THR A 125 -17.15 9.68 -1.92
N PHE A 126 -16.31 8.74 -2.35
CA PHE A 126 -14.90 8.99 -2.59
C PHE A 126 -14.72 9.90 -3.79
N VAL A 127 -13.83 10.87 -3.67
CA VAL A 127 -13.61 11.92 -4.67
C VAL A 127 -12.13 12.04 -4.94
N VAL A 128 -11.74 11.97 -6.19
CA VAL A 128 -10.40 12.31 -6.65
C VAL A 128 -10.43 13.58 -7.51
N ASN A 129 -9.47 14.46 -7.25
CA ASN A 129 -9.14 15.57 -8.13
C ASN A 129 -7.98 15.15 -9.02
N THR A 130 -8.24 14.85 -10.28
CA THR A 130 -7.26 14.34 -11.24
C THR A 130 -6.14 15.33 -11.58
N SER A 131 -6.29 16.61 -11.20
CA SER A 131 -5.26 17.64 -11.37
C SER A 131 -4.22 17.65 -10.24
N ILE A 132 -4.46 16.87 -9.17
CA ILE A 132 -3.54 16.71 -8.04
C ILE A 132 -2.84 15.35 -8.14
N THR A 133 -1.52 15.36 -8.06
CA THR A 133 -0.72 14.13 -8.08
C THR A 133 -0.48 13.67 -6.64
N PRO A 134 -0.85 12.44 -6.27
CA PRO A 134 -0.57 11.89 -4.95
C PRO A 134 0.93 11.79 -4.67
N THR A 135 1.32 12.08 -3.45
CA THR A 135 2.71 11.98 -2.98
C THR A 135 2.82 11.03 -1.80
N ALA A 136 3.98 10.38 -1.68
CA ALA A 136 4.30 9.65 -0.46
C ALA A 136 4.43 10.64 0.71
N ASP A 137 4.11 10.19 1.91
CA ASP A 137 4.33 11.00 3.10
C ASP A 137 5.82 11.33 3.25
N SER A 138 6.11 12.55 3.65
CA SER A 138 7.46 13.01 3.94
C SER A 138 7.98 12.47 5.28
N SER A 139 7.10 12.04 6.18
CA SER A 139 7.47 11.35 7.42
C SER A 139 8.03 9.98 7.09
N THR A 140 9.11 9.61 7.78
CA THR A 140 9.72 8.29 7.67
C THR A 140 9.68 7.57 9.01
N SER A 141 9.74 6.24 8.96
CA SER A 141 10.03 5.45 10.15
C SER A 141 11.33 5.91 10.83
N ALA A 142 11.51 5.57 12.09
CA ALA A 142 12.71 5.94 12.83
C ALA A 142 13.98 5.53 12.08
N ALA A 143 15.01 6.36 12.16
CA ALA A 143 16.32 6.03 11.61
C ALA A 143 16.89 4.79 12.31
N LYS A 144 17.75 4.06 11.61
CA LYS A 144 18.42 2.90 12.18
C LYS A 144 19.25 3.31 13.39
N VAL A 145 19.00 2.67 14.52
CA VAL A 145 19.86 2.75 15.70
C VAL A 145 21.09 1.90 15.47
N GLN A 146 22.28 2.42 15.80
CA GLN A 146 23.51 1.65 15.78
C GLN A 146 23.56 0.80 17.06
N GLU A 147 23.27 -0.47 16.92
CA GLU A 147 23.13 -1.41 18.04
C GLU A 147 23.54 -2.82 17.63
N PHE A 148 23.84 -3.65 18.59
CA PHE A 148 24.15 -5.05 18.37
C PHE A 148 23.70 -5.92 19.53
N LEU A 149 23.49 -7.18 19.23
CA LEU A 149 23.21 -8.23 20.20
C LEU A 149 24.34 -9.26 20.20
N VAL A 150 24.75 -9.71 21.38
CA VAL A 150 25.56 -10.91 21.54
C VAL A 150 24.71 -11.94 22.27
N TYR A 151 24.35 -13.00 21.59
CA TYR A 151 23.46 -14.02 22.12
C TYR A 151 24.22 -15.28 22.50
N VAL A 152 24.18 -15.65 23.78
CA VAL A 152 24.71 -16.91 24.30
C VAL A 152 23.60 -17.94 24.22
N LYS A 153 23.58 -18.74 23.16
CA LYS A 153 22.55 -19.73 22.88
C LYS A 153 22.72 -21.01 23.68
N GLN A 154 23.97 -21.42 23.90
CA GLN A 154 24.27 -22.68 24.54
C GLN A 154 25.47 -22.56 25.46
N ALA A 155 25.36 -23.12 26.65
CA ALA A 155 26.46 -23.30 27.58
C ALA A 155 27.28 -24.57 27.24
N GLY A 156 28.56 -24.58 27.60
CA GLY A 156 29.40 -25.76 27.44
C GLY A 156 30.63 -25.70 28.33
N TYR A 157 30.98 -26.86 28.92
CA TYR A 157 32.20 -26.99 29.72
C TYR A 157 33.45 -26.90 28.82
N GLY A 158 34.53 -26.36 29.38
CA GLY A 158 35.82 -26.21 28.70
C GLY A 158 35.81 -25.24 27.52
N ARG A 159 34.70 -24.53 27.24
CA ARG A 159 34.60 -23.59 26.14
C ARG A 159 35.19 -22.23 26.49
N GLU A 160 35.74 -21.58 25.47
CA GLU A 160 36.10 -20.17 25.52
C GLU A 160 35.05 -19.37 24.74
N TYR A 161 34.38 -18.45 25.43
CA TYR A 161 33.46 -17.46 24.83
C TYR A 161 34.19 -16.13 24.66
N THR A 162 34.20 -15.62 23.46
CA THR A 162 34.96 -14.42 23.11
C THR A 162 34.05 -13.39 22.42
N VAL A 163 34.10 -12.15 22.91
CA VAL A 163 33.46 -11.00 22.27
C VAL A 163 34.55 -10.01 21.86
N ARG A 164 34.64 -9.72 20.58
CA ARG A 164 35.61 -8.79 20.00
C ARG A 164 34.93 -7.54 19.52
N LEU A 165 35.47 -6.38 19.86
CA LEU A 165 34.97 -5.07 19.50
C LEU A 165 36.05 -4.27 18.75
N THR A 166 35.63 -3.57 17.68
CA THR A 166 36.43 -2.52 17.05
C THR A 166 35.63 -1.22 17.05
N HIS A 167 36.32 -0.11 17.14
CA HIS A 167 35.77 1.22 17.01
C HIS A 167 36.85 2.17 16.51
N PRO A 168 36.57 3.16 15.65
CA PRO A 168 37.60 4.10 15.18
C PRO A 168 38.37 4.76 16.32
N ASP A 169 37.69 5.21 17.37
CA ASP A 169 38.31 5.87 18.49
C ASP A 169 39.18 4.95 19.37
N ILE A 170 38.85 3.65 19.44
CA ILE A 170 39.73 2.67 20.07
C ILE A 170 41.07 2.65 19.35
N THR A 171 41.08 2.76 18.03
CA THR A 171 42.30 2.82 17.23
C THR A 171 43.01 4.15 17.40
N THR A 172 42.28 5.26 17.38
CA THR A 172 42.82 6.61 17.46
C THR A 172 43.39 6.94 18.85
N ASP A 173 42.59 6.65 19.90
CA ASP A 173 42.92 7.05 21.26
C ASP A 173 43.87 6.08 21.97
N LEU A 174 43.72 4.78 21.68
CA LEU A 174 44.45 3.72 22.38
C LEU A 174 45.49 3.01 21.49
N GLY A 175 45.44 3.21 20.19
CA GLY A 175 46.30 2.52 19.22
C GLY A 175 46.00 1.02 19.05
N TYR A 176 44.80 0.56 19.44
CA TYR A 176 44.42 -0.85 19.37
C TYR A 176 43.60 -1.11 18.11
N THR A 177 43.91 -2.19 17.39
CA THR A 177 43.14 -2.65 16.25
C THR A 177 41.76 -3.19 16.70
N TRP A 178 41.74 -3.88 17.83
CA TRP A 178 40.53 -4.36 18.49
C TRP A 178 40.77 -4.61 19.98
N ILE A 179 39.68 -4.67 20.74
CA ILE A 179 39.64 -5.15 22.13
C ILE A 179 38.73 -6.37 22.19
N GLU A 180 39.15 -7.38 22.94
CA GLU A 180 38.44 -8.66 23.02
C GLU A 180 38.29 -9.09 24.48
N MET A 181 37.06 -9.47 24.83
CA MET A 181 36.74 -10.12 26.09
C MET A 181 36.78 -11.62 25.90
N ARG A 182 37.58 -12.35 26.68
CA ARG A 182 37.66 -13.83 26.68
C ARG A 182 37.18 -14.37 28.01
N LEU A 183 36.25 -15.31 27.97
CA LEU A 183 35.77 -16.07 29.11
C LEU A 183 36.00 -17.55 28.90
N GLN A 184 36.92 -18.13 29.67
CA GLN A 184 37.16 -19.57 29.70
C GLN A 184 36.26 -20.21 30.72
N MET A 185 35.44 -21.17 30.31
CA MET A 185 34.55 -21.94 31.16
C MET A 185 35.28 -23.10 31.85
N PRO A 186 34.81 -23.54 33.05
CA PRO A 186 35.37 -24.69 33.75
C PRO A 186 35.20 -25.96 32.90
N ASP A 187 36.09 -26.93 33.12
CA ASP A 187 36.18 -28.14 32.31
C ASP A 187 35.12 -29.21 32.62
N GLY A 188 34.31 -29.01 33.66
CA GLY A 188 33.27 -29.92 34.08
C GLY A 188 33.75 -31.04 35.02
N SER A 189 34.97 -30.97 35.50
CA SER A 189 35.56 -31.98 36.40
C SER A 189 34.97 -31.92 37.81
N ASP A 190 34.47 -30.76 38.25
CA ASP A 190 33.75 -30.61 39.53
C ASP A 190 32.25 -30.39 39.32
N ALA A 191 31.49 -31.49 39.26
CA ALA A 191 30.03 -31.46 38.99
C ALA A 191 29.23 -30.60 39.99
N ASN A 192 29.65 -30.52 41.24
CA ASN A 192 28.93 -29.70 42.24
C ASN A 192 29.11 -28.22 42.04
N HIS A 193 30.20 -27.80 41.43
CA HIS A 193 30.56 -26.41 41.21
C HIS A 193 30.25 -25.97 39.77
N ASP A 194 30.60 -26.81 38.80
CA ASP A 194 30.59 -26.45 37.38
C ASP A 194 29.17 -26.43 36.79
N THR A 195 28.20 -27.18 37.35
CA THR A 195 26.79 -27.12 36.96
C THR A 195 26.17 -25.73 37.14
N ALA A 196 26.68 -24.90 38.04
CA ALA A 196 26.23 -23.52 38.20
C ALA A 196 26.44 -22.67 36.95
N PHE A 197 27.34 -23.08 36.04
CA PHE A 197 27.70 -22.37 34.82
C PHE A 197 27.08 -22.97 33.54
N SER A 198 26.10 -23.86 33.69
CA SER A 198 25.33 -24.36 32.55
C SER A 198 24.23 -23.40 32.09
N ASP A 199 24.02 -22.31 32.81
CA ASP A 199 23.04 -21.27 32.51
C ASP A 199 23.65 -20.19 31.61
N THR A 200 23.08 -20.00 30.42
CA THR A 200 23.55 -19.05 29.41
C THR A 200 23.41 -17.59 29.85
N SER A 201 22.44 -17.29 30.72
CA SER A 201 22.28 -15.93 31.28
C SER A 201 23.42 -15.56 32.24
N LYS A 202 23.94 -16.53 32.98
CA LYS A 202 25.11 -16.34 33.86
C LYS A 202 26.38 -16.14 33.05
N ILE A 203 26.55 -16.86 31.93
CA ILE A 203 27.66 -16.67 31.00
C ILE A 203 27.66 -15.24 30.45
N ALA A 204 26.48 -14.77 29.96
CA ALA A 204 26.33 -13.39 29.50
C ALA A 204 26.65 -12.37 30.58
N ASN A 205 26.22 -12.62 31.83
CA ASN A 205 26.51 -11.75 32.97
C ASN A 205 28.00 -11.69 33.30
N ILE A 206 28.71 -12.82 33.29
CA ILE A 206 30.14 -12.85 33.55
C ILE A 206 30.92 -12.19 32.42
N LEU A 207 30.55 -12.40 31.17
CA LEU A 207 31.13 -11.66 30.03
C LEU A 207 31.00 -10.16 30.20
N LEU A 208 29.84 -9.71 30.75
CA LEU A 208 29.55 -8.30 30.90
C LEU A 208 30.27 -7.67 32.09
N TYR A 209 30.32 -8.34 33.23
CA TYR A 209 30.81 -7.76 34.49
C TYR A 209 32.12 -8.36 35.02
N GLY A 210 32.61 -9.45 34.44
CA GLY A 210 33.82 -10.10 34.90
C GLY A 210 33.72 -10.55 36.36
N SER A 211 34.77 -10.27 37.15
CA SER A 211 34.79 -10.59 38.58
C SER A 211 33.80 -9.80 39.45
N SER A 212 33.20 -8.74 38.92
CA SER A 212 32.11 -8.01 39.57
C SER A 212 30.76 -8.68 39.36
N SER A 213 30.65 -9.73 38.55
CA SER A 213 29.44 -10.53 38.38
C SER A 213 29.08 -11.21 39.71
N GLN A 214 27.79 -11.19 40.05
CA GLN A 214 27.27 -11.94 41.20
C GLN A 214 27.42 -13.46 41.06
N TYR A 215 27.70 -13.94 39.86
CA TYR A 215 27.92 -15.34 39.54
C TYR A 215 29.44 -15.72 39.53
N TRP A 216 30.31 -14.73 39.68
CA TRP A 216 31.73 -14.98 39.77
C TRP A 216 32.14 -15.65 41.08
N ASN A 217 32.91 -16.72 41.00
CA ASN A 217 33.50 -17.36 42.18
C ASN A 217 34.99 -17.60 41.94
N ALA A 218 35.83 -16.97 42.76
CA ALA A 218 37.29 -17.08 42.67
C ALA A 218 37.82 -18.51 42.88
N SER A 219 37.05 -19.40 43.46
CA SER A 219 37.39 -20.82 43.62
C SER A 219 37.08 -21.66 42.37
N SER A 220 36.41 -21.08 41.37
CA SER A 220 36.09 -21.76 40.09
C SER A 220 37.28 -21.71 39.16
N SER A 221 37.41 -22.70 38.29
CA SER A 221 38.38 -22.69 37.19
C SER A 221 38.04 -21.75 36.04
N ILE A 222 37.16 -20.77 36.30
CA ILE A 222 36.79 -19.73 35.36
C ILE A 222 37.91 -18.73 35.25
N SER A 223 38.29 -18.36 34.05
CA SER A 223 39.18 -17.24 33.79
C SER A 223 38.56 -16.23 32.85
N VAL A 224 38.73 -14.95 33.16
CA VAL A 224 38.27 -13.80 32.39
C VAL A 224 39.50 -12.96 32.02
N ALA A 225 39.61 -12.60 30.77
CA ALA A 225 40.70 -11.74 30.31
C ALA A 225 40.19 -10.74 29.25
N VAL A 226 40.59 -9.48 29.40
CA VAL A 226 40.47 -8.48 28.32
C VAL A 226 41.82 -8.42 27.60
N VAL A 227 41.79 -8.65 26.32
CA VAL A 227 42.95 -8.74 25.44
C VAL A 227 42.84 -7.71 24.32
N GLN A 228 43.96 -7.19 23.86
CA GLN A 228 44.02 -6.24 22.75
C GLN A 228 44.96 -6.73 21.65
N LEU A 229 44.78 -6.18 20.45
CA LEU A 229 45.74 -6.27 19.37
C LEU A 229 46.30 -4.88 19.05
N THR A 230 47.65 -4.77 19.08
CA THR A 230 48.39 -3.61 18.59
C THR A 230 49.30 -4.07 17.46
N GLY A 231 49.01 -3.67 16.23
CA GLY A 231 49.70 -4.21 15.06
C GLY A 231 49.53 -5.73 14.95
N SER A 232 50.60 -6.51 15.13
CA SER A 232 50.57 -7.98 15.14
C SER A 232 50.74 -8.60 16.54
N THR A 233 50.75 -7.80 17.61
CA THR A 233 51.01 -8.25 18.97
C THR A 233 49.76 -8.25 19.81
N GLU A 234 49.36 -9.41 20.33
CA GLU A 234 48.34 -9.55 21.37
C GLU A 234 48.95 -9.36 22.77
N SER A 235 48.23 -8.68 23.62
CA SER A 235 48.60 -8.56 25.05
C SER A 235 47.35 -8.52 25.93
N THR A 236 47.48 -9.07 27.14
CA THR A 236 46.40 -9.05 28.15
C THR A 236 46.40 -7.71 28.87
N LEU A 237 45.23 -7.04 28.85
CA LEU A 237 45.04 -5.75 29.51
C LEU A 237 44.54 -5.89 30.94
N SER A 238 43.69 -6.90 31.20
CA SER A 238 43.10 -7.19 32.49
C SER A 238 42.68 -8.66 32.58
N THR A 239 42.70 -9.23 33.77
CA THR A 239 42.24 -10.61 34.01
C THR A 239 40.98 -10.70 34.85
N THR A 240 40.32 -9.57 35.17
CA THR A 240 39.18 -9.55 36.11
C THR A 240 38.03 -8.69 35.68
N THR A 241 38.16 -7.83 34.67
CA THR A 241 37.11 -6.93 34.22
C THR A 241 36.28 -7.54 33.08
N GLY A 242 34.98 -7.18 32.99
CA GLY A 242 34.11 -7.52 31.89
C GLY A 242 33.87 -6.33 30.94
N LEU A 243 33.10 -6.53 29.88
CA LEU A 243 32.80 -5.54 28.85
C LEU A 243 32.28 -4.20 29.41
N ALA A 244 31.35 -4.25 30.38
CA ALA A 244 30.71 -3.08 30.96
C ALA A 244 31.54 -2.41 32.08
N ASN A 245 32.68 -3.02 32.48
CA ASN A 245 33.50 -2.53 33.59
C ASN A 245 34.94 -2.17 33.18
N ASP A 246 35.34 -2.49 31.96
CA ASP A 246 36.69 -2.14 31.50
C ASP A 246 36.74 -0.68 31.03
N SER A 247 37.60 0.13 31.66
CA SER A 247 37.75 1.56 31.39
C SER A 247 38.25 1.89 29.96
N ARG A 248 38.65 0.90 29.20
CA ARG A 248 39.11 1.04 27.80
C ARG A 248 38.01 0.67 26.79
N ILE A 249 36.92 0.08 27.26
CA ILE A 249 35.73 -0.27 26.44
C ILE A 249 34.58 0.68 26.75
N THR A 250 34.36 0.97 28.01
CA THR A 250 33.21 1.80 28.47
C THR A 250 33.21 3.26 27.96
N PRO A 251 34.27 3.89 27.51
CA PRO A 251 34.18 5.19 26.84
C PRO A 251 33.45 5.12 25.48
N TYR A 252 33.51 3.97 24.78
CA TYR A 252 33.06 3.82 23.41
C TYR A 252 31.72 3.07 23.28
N PHE A 253 31.41 2.19 24.24
CA PHE A 253 30.21 1.36 24.20
C PHE A 253 29.43 1.40 25.53
N ASP A 254 28.10 1.37 25.39
CA ASP A 254 27.18 1.06 26.49
C ASP A 254 26.65 -0.37 26.32
N PHE A 255 26.37 -1.03 27.47
CA PHE A 255 25.90 -2.41 27.50
C PHE A 255 24.75 -2.60 28.48
N GLU A 256 23.80 -3.45 28.11
CA GLU A 256 22.71 -3.94 28.94
C GLU A 256 22.59 -5.45 28.78
N GLN A 257 22.02 -6.15 29.77
CA GLN A 257 21.76 -7.59 29.69
C GLN A 257 20.25 -7.87 29.67
N TYR A 258 19.86 -8.74 28.74
CA TYR A 258 18.50 -9.26 28.62
C TYR A 258 18.57 -10.81 28.58
N GLY A 259 18.39 -11.46 29.74
CA GLY A 259 18.57 -12.91 29.85
C GLY A 259 19.95 -13.37 29.36
N SER A 260 19.98 -14.19 28.34
CA SER A 260 21.21 -14.70 27.70
C SER A 260 21.78 -13.78 26.62
N THR A 261 21.21 -12.60 26.43
CA THR A 261 21.61 -11.64 25.40
C THR A 261 22.26 -10.42 26.04
N ILE A 262 23.41 -10.02 25.50
CA ILE A 262 24.05 -8.75 25.77
C ILE A 262 23.64 -7.80 24.63
N TYR A 263 23.02 -6.69 24.98
CA TYR A 263 22.74 -5.57 24.11
C TYR A 263 23.87 -4.56 24.22
N GLY A 264 24.35 -4.04 23.09
CA GLY A 264 25.40 -3.03 23.08
C GLY A 264 25.13 -1.94 22.04
N THR A 265 25.57 -0.71 22.36
CA THR A 265 25.49 0.45 21.46
C THR A 265 26.79 1.23 21.50
N PRO A 266 27.30 1.75 20.35
CA PRO A 266 28.36 2.77 20.38
C PRO A 266 27.80 4.07 20.96
N LYS A 267 28.56 4.75 21.83
CA LYS A 267 28.12 5.96 22.53
C LYS A 267 27.97 7.18 21.64
N ASP A 268 28.79 7.26 20.62
CA ASP A 268 28.77 8.35 19.63
C ASP A 268 27.77 8.11 18.48
N GLY A 269 27.14 6.91 18.44
CA GLY A 269 26.24 6.52 17.36
C GLY A 269 26.96 6.22 16.04
N ASP A 270 28.30 6.10 16.03
CA ASP A 270 29.05 5.79 14.81
C ASP A 270 28.71 4.39 14.28
N ALA A 271 28.54 4.29 12.97
CA ALA A 271 28.30 3.05 12.27
C ALA A 271 29.58 2.23 11.99
N ASN A 272 30.77 2.78 12.20
CA ASN A 272 32.04 2.17 11.81
C ASN A 272 32.62 1.25 12.88
N TYR A 273 31.82 0.64 13.73
CA TYR A 273 32.25 -0.38 14.68
C TYR A 273 32.01 -1.79 14.14
N THR A 274 32.69 -2.77 14.69
CA THR A 274 32.36 -4.18 14.46
C THR A 274 32.24 -4.93 15.77
N VAL A 275 31.36 -5.94 15.77
CA VAL A 275 31.27 -6.91 16.86
C VAL A 275 31.46 -8.32 16.28
N GLY A 276 32.39 -9.07 16.85
CA GLY A 276 32.65 -10.46 16.47
C GLY A 276 32.58 -11.35 17.69
N THR A 277 32.27 -12.61 17.49
CA THR A 277 32.20 -13.62 18.55
C THR A 277 32.94 -14.87 18.14
N ARG A 278 33.50 -15.57 19.14
CA ARG A 278 34.03 -16.93 19.00
C ARG A 278 33.59 -17.76 20.20
N ASP A 279 33.22 -19.02 19.95
CA ASP A 279 32.70 -19.93 20.96
C ASP A 279 33.35 -21.31 20.94
N GLY A 280 34.37 -21.50 20.09
CA GLY A 280 35.00 -22.79 19.89
C GLY A 280 34.11 -23.85 19.25
N ALA A 281 32.90 -23.44 18.76
CA ALA A 281 31.89 -24.33 18.20
C ALA A 281 31.31 -23.81 16.87
N GLY A 282 32.07 -22.98 16.14
CA GLY A 282 31.65 -22.46 14.83
C GLY A 282 30.44 -21.51 14.90
N SER A 283 30.36 -20.67 15.93
CA SER A 283 29.25 -19.73 16.18
C SER A 283 27.89 -20.39 16.38
N SER A 284 27.87 -21.65 16.86
CA SER A 284 26.64 -22.37 17.17
C SER A 284 26.15 -22.15 18.62
N ALA A 285 27.09 -21.85 19.54
CA ALA A 285 26.81 -21.65 20.95
C ALA A 285 26.72 -20.16 21.35
N MET A 286 27.42 -19.27 20.64
CA MET A 286 27.35 -17.83 20.83
C MET A 286 27.60 -17.12 19.48
N TYR A 287 26.81 -16.09 19.17
CA TYR A 287 27.00 -15.26 17.98
C TYR A 287 26.52 -13.84 18.21
N SER A 288 27.03 -12.94 17.37
CA SER A 288 26.61 -11.55 17.35
C SER A 288 25.64 -11.28 16.21
N ILE A 289 24.67 -10.40 16.46
CA ILE A 289 23.73 -9.87 15.47
C ILE A 289 23.88 -8.35 15.52
N ARG A 290 24.21 -7.75 14.39
CA ARG A 290 24.37 -6.30 14.31
C ARG A 290 23.31 -5.68 13.38
N ASP A 291 23.37 -6.01 12.10
CA ASP A 291 22.55 -5.38 11.07
C ASP A 291 21.47 -6.32 10.56
N SER A 292 21.84 -7.58 10.40
CA SER A 292 20.97 -8.61 9.84
C SER A 292 21.30 -9.99 10.37
N ILE A 293 20.39 -10.90 10.13
CA ILE A 293 20.54 -12.33 10.37
C ILE A 293 19.88 -13.09 9.21
N ASN A 294 20.43 -14.25 8.86
CA ASN A 294 19.93 -15.05 7.73
C ASN A 294 18.90 -16.13 8.11
N ASP A 295 18.49 -16.19 9.35
CA ASP A 295 17.52 -17.18 9.83
C ASP A 295 16.75 -16.62 11.04
N PHE A 296 15.44 -16.50 10.89
CA PHE A 296 14.54 -16.07 11.98
C PHE A 296 14.68 -16.93 13.24
N GLY A 297 14.90 -18.25 13.08
CA GLY A 297 15.05 -19.19 14.19
C GLY A 297 16.33 -18.98 15.02
N ARG A 298 17.23 -18.10 14.56
CA ARG A 298 18.43 -17.70 15.31
C ARG A 298 18.25 -16.43 16.13
N LEU A 299 17.10 -15.77 16.07
CA LEU A 299 16.82 -14.60 16.91
C LEU A 299 16.77 -14.99 18.40
N PRO A 300 17.30 -14.14 19.30
CA PRO A 300 17.31 -14.43 20.73
C PRO A 300 15.92 -14.40 21.33
N PHE A 301 15.69 -15.23 22.36
CA PHE A 301 14.43 -15.24 23.10
C PHE A 301 14.21 -13.98 23.94
N TYR A 302 15.30 -13.33 24.40
CA TYR A 302 15.25 -12.06 25.10
C TYR A 302 16.14 -11.04 24.38
N ALA A 303 15.61 -9.84 24.19
CA ALA A 303 16.36 -8.70 23.66
C ALA A 303 15.83 -7.40 24.29
N LYS A 304 16.43 -6.28 23.99
CA LYS A 304 15.89 -4.97 24.37
C LYS A 304 14.63 -4.67 23.56
N ALA A 305 13.58 -4.18 24.22
CA ALA A 305 12.34 -3.80 23.54
C ALA A 305 12.62 -2.76 22.42
N ASN A 306 11.94 -2.94 21.30
CA ASN A 306 12.07 -2.13 20.07
C ASN A 306 13.38 -2.28 19.29
N VAL A 307 14.23 -3.23 19.59
CA VAL A 307 15.35 -3.60 18.69
C VAL A 307 14.77 -4.09 17.37
N ILE A 308 15.32 -3.59 16.27
CA ILE A 308 14.89 -3.96 14.91
C ILE A 308 16.06 -4.68 14.21
N ILE A 309 15.79 -5.89 13.74
CA ILE A 309 16.75 -6.70 12.99
C ILE A 309 16.19 -7.00 11.60
N LYS A 310 17.04 -6.89 10.59
CA LYS A 310 16.73 -7.33 9.24
C LYS A 310 16.96 -8.84 9.13
N VAL A 311 15.97 -9.58 8.70
CA VAL A 311 16.11 -11.00 8.33
C VAL A 311 16.32 -11.06 6.83
N THR A 312 17.43 -11.65 6.40
CA THR A 312 17.83 -11.75 4.99
C THR A 312 17.82 -13.21 4.55
N ASP A 313 17.58 -13.46 3.29
CA ASP A 313 17.87 -14.77 2.71
C ASP A 313 19.34 -14.83 2.24
N ASP A 314 19.77 -16.01 1.84
CA ASP A 314 21.14 -16.26 1.35
C ASP A 314 21.31 -15.86 -0.15
N GLU A 315 20.24 -15.44 -0.84
CA GLU A 315 20.26 -15.18 -2.28
C GLU A 315 20.78 -13.78 -2.65
N GLY A 316 20.74 -12.83 -1.71
CA GLY A 316 21.38 -11.53 -1.85
C GLY A 316 20.67 -10.53 -2.77
N ASP A 317 19.42 -10.80 -3.15
CA ASP A 317 18.61 -9.93 -4.02
C ASP A 317 17.71 -8.93 -3.26
N ASN A 318 17.61 -9.04 -1.94
CA ASN A 318 16.78 -8.27 -1.03
C ASN A 318 15.24 -8.39 -1.26
N ILE A 319 14.79 -9.29 -2.11
CA ILE A 319 13.35 -9.45 -2.43
C ILE A 319 12.63 -10.15 -1.28
N SER A 320 13.30 -11.08 -0.62
CA SER A 320 12.76 -11.86 0.50
C SER A 320 13.14 -11.28 1.88
N ASP A 321 13.84 -10.14 1.90
CA ASP A 321 14.24 -9.50 3.14
C ASP A 321 13.07 -8.89 3.88
N TYR A 322 13.06 -8.99 5.20
CA TYR A 322 12.06 -8.35 6.04
C TYR A 322 12.65 -7.88 7.37
N TYR A 323 11.94 -7.03 8.06
CA TYR A 323 12.36 -6.46 9.34
C TYR A 323 11.47 -7.00 10.45
N VAL A 324 12.10 -7.32 11.57
CA VAL A 324 11.39 -7.74 12.78
C VAL A 324 11.82 -6.90 13.96
N LYS A 325 10.86 -6.57 14.78
CA LYS A 325 11.02 -5.79 16.00
C LYS A 325 10.73 -6.68 17.21
N PHE A 326 11.61 -6.65 18.20
CA PHE A 326 11.41 -7.32 19.46
C PHE A 326 10.36 -6.59 20.30
N GLU A 327 9.37 -7.31 20.78
CA GLU A 327 8.36 -6.76 21.69
C GLU A 327 8.56 -7.27 23.11
N ASP A 328 8.45 -8.57 23.35
CA ASP A 328 8.61 -9.19 24.66
C ASP A 328 8.82 -10.70 24.51
N GLU A 329 9.51 -11.36 25.47
CA GLU A 329 9.63 -12.81 25.70
C GLU A 329 9.61 -13.73 24.45
N GLY A 330 10.54 -13.49 23.52
CA GLY A 330 10.65 -14.27 22.29
C GLY A 330 9.69 -13.85 21.17
N ILE A 331 8.92 -12.78 21.35
CA ILE A 331 8.00 -12.27 20.35
C ILE A 331 8.73 -11.26 19.47
N TRP A 332 8.94 -11.66 18.22
CA TRP A 332 9.47 -10.82 17.15
C TRP A 332 8.39 -10.64 16.09
N ASN A 333 7.89 -9.43 15.96
CA ASN A 333 6.85 -9.10 14.97
C ASN A 333 7.44 -8.41 13.76
N GLU A 334 6.88 -8.67 12.58
CA GLU A 334 7.21 -7.92 11.38
C GLU A 334 7.01 -6.42 11.62
N THR A 335 7.87 -5.61 11.04
CA THR A 335 7.83 -4.15 11.18
C THR A 335 8.33 -3.46 9.91
N ILE A 336 8.07 -2.17 9.81
CA ILE A 336 8.63 -1.32 8.77
C ILE A 336 10.16 -1.17 8.97
N GLY A 337 10.89 -1.18 7.87
CA GLY A 337 12.33 -0.91 7.88
C GLY A 337 12.66 0.52 8.33
N PRO A 338 13.89 0.79 8.74
CA PRO A 338 14.31 2.13 9.20
C PRO A 338 14.39 3.13 8.03
N SER A 339 14.03 4.39 8.31
CA SER A 339 14.07 5.52 7.35
C SER A 339 13.24 5.30 6.08
N VAL A 340 12.15 4.56 6.17
CA VAL A 340 11.21 4.28 5.08
C VAL A 340 10.00 5.19 5.20
N SER A 341 9.53 5.78 4.10
CA SER A 341 8.27 6.52 4.06
C SER A 341 7.11 5.63 4.48
N ALA A 342 6.35 6.06 5.48
CA ALA A 342 5.33 5.21 6.07
C ALA A 342 4.02 5.19 5.28
N GLY A 343 3.60 6.31 4.69
CA GLY A 343 2.25 6.42 4.19
C GLY A 343 2.09 7.25 2.92
N ILE A 344 0.86 7.65 2.68
CA ILE A 344 0.41 8.49 1.58
C ILE A 344 0.02 9.85 2.17
N THR A 345 0.44 10.95 1.52
CA THR A 345 0.07 12.30 1.95
C THR A 345 -1.43 12.52 1.79
N ASP A 346 -2.16 12.59 2.88
CA ASP A 346 -3.63 12.65 2.93
C ASP A 346 -4.20 13.88 2.19
N THR A 347 -3.48 15.01 2.18
CA THR A 347 -3.90 16.25 1.50
C THR A 347 -3.80 16.19 -0.02
N THR A 348 -3.04 15.27 -0.57
CA THR A 348 -2.86 15.09 -2.03
C THR A 348 -3.60 13.88 -2.57
N PHE A 349 -4.16 13.07 -1.71
CA PHE A 349 -4.82 11.83 -2.09
C PHE A 349 -6.35 11.95 -2.01
N VAL A 350 -7.07 10.87 -2.26
CA VAL A 350 -8.53 10.82 -2.35
C VAL A 350 -9.20 11.32 -1.07
N HIS A 351 -10.17 12.21 -1.21
CA HIS A 351 -11.02 12.71 -0.13
C HIS A 351 -12.40 12.04 -0.20
N ALA A 352 -13.24 12.27 0.79
CA ALA A 352 -14.61 11.79 0.73
C ALA A 352 -15.64 12.81 1.22
N LEU A 353 -16.82 12.72 0.64
CA LEU A 353 -18.05 13.28 1.18
C LEU A 353 -18.79 12.16 1.91
N LEU A 354 -18.92 12.31 3.21
CA LEU A 354 -19.55 11.34 4.11
C LEU A 354 -20.99 11.77 4.41
N ASN A 355 -21.95 10.86 4.28
CA ASN A 355 -23.30 11.03 4.76
C ASN A 355 -23.35 10.70 6.27
N ASN A 356 -23.66 11.67 7.12
CA ASN A 356 -23.65 11.51 8.57
C ASN A 356 -24.90 10.83 9.13
N ASN A 357 -25.86 10.44 8.27
CA ASN A 357 -27.15 9.84 8.65
C ASN A 357 -28.06 10.71 9.53
N ASP A 358 -27.73 11.97 9.74
CA ASP A 358 -28.53 12.98 10.44
C ASP A 358 -29.09 14.06 9.50
N GLY A 359 -28.95 13.85 8.19
CA GLY A 359 -29.32 14.80 7.15
C GLY A 359 -28.24 15.83 6.82
N THR A 360 -27.06 15.72 7.43
CA THR A 360 -25.87 16.52 7.11
C THR A 360 -24.80 15.69 6.41
N PHE A 361 -23.83 16.37 5.81
CA PHE A 361 -22.69 15.75 5.14
C PHE A 361 -21.40 16.35 5.65
N THR A 362 -20.32 15.58 5.55
CA THR A 362 -18.96 16.05 5.87
C THR A 362 -18.02 15.78 4.70
N PHE A 363 -17.42 16.82 4.12
CA PHE A 363 -16.34 16.68 3.16
C PHE A 363 -15.00 16.81 3.89
N GLN A 364 -14.19 15.78 3.81
CA GLN A 364 -12.92 15.70 4.55
C GLN A 364 -11.88 14.85 3.83
N LYS A 365 -10.62 15.06 4.20
CA LYS A 365 -9.55 14.11 3.93
C LYS A 365 -9.78 12.81 4.70
N LEU A 366 -9.15 11.74 4.24
CA LEU A 366 -9.28 10.42 4.85
C LEU A 366 -7.95 10.01 5.49
N ALA A 367 -8.03 9.28 6.60
CA ALA A 367 -6.86 8.66 7.20
C ALA A 367 -6.55 7.36 6.44
N TRP A 368 -5.55 7.42 5.58
CA TRP A 368 -5.06 6.26 4.84
C TRP A 368 -4.12 5.44 5.70
N SER A 369 -4.15 4.13 5.55
CA SER A 369 -3.28 3.23 6.32
C SER A 369 -1.81 3.43 5.93
N ASP A 370 -0.95 3.42 6.94
CA ASP A 370 0.49 3.45 6.75
C ASP A 370 1.04 2.07 6.39
N ARG A 371 2.22 2.03 5.76
CA ARG A 371 3.03 0.82 5.63
C ARG A 371 3.52 0.41 7.01
N LEU A 372 3.13 -0.76 7.47
CA LEU A 372 3.49 -1.29 8.79
C LEU A 372 4.65 -2.27 8.74
N VAL A 373 4.95 -2.84 7.57
CA VAL A 373 5.95 -3.89 7.38
C VAL A 373 6.76 -3.67 6.10
N GLY A 374 7.99 -4.22 6.10
CA GLY A 374 8.86 -4.18 4.92
C GLY A 374 9.50 -2.82 4.64
N ASP A 375 9.97 -2.65 3.43
CA ASP A 375 10.62 -1.42 2.94
C ASP A 375 10.14 -1.06 1.52
N LEU A 376 10.87 -0.18 0.82
CA LEU A 376 10.51 0.24 -0.54
C LEU A 376 10.73 -0.87 -1.60
N VAL A 377 11.40 -1.97 -1.27
CA VAL A 377 11.62 -3.12 -2.15
C VAL A 377 10.56 -4.18 -1.91
N THR A 378 10.36 -4.57 -0.66
CA THR A 378 9.49 -5.69 -0.27
C THR A 378 8.01 -5.30 -0.10
N ASN A 379 7.74 -4.02 0.17
CA ASN A 379 6.39 -3.44 0.23
C ASN A 379 6.44 -2.03 -0.40
N PRO A 380 6.52 -1.93 -1.74
CA PRO A 380 6.76 -0.68 -2.44
C PRO A 380 5.60 0.32 -2.28
N ASN A 381 5.85 1.58 -2.66
CA ASN A 381 4.78 2.54 -2.80
C ASN A 381 3.81 2.12 -3.91
N PRO A 382 2.49 2.31 -3.73
CA PRO A 382 1.51 2.09 -4.79
C PRO A 382 1.86 2.86 -6.06
N SER A 383 1.62 2.26 -7.23
CA SER A 383 2.02 2.81 -8.54
C SER A 383 1.40 4.17 -8.90
N PHE A 384 0.37 4.61 -8.18
CA PHE A 384 -0.20 5.96 -8.34
C PHE A 384 0.62 7.06 -7.66
N ILE A 385 1.57 6.74 -6.77
CA ILE A 385 2.43 7.75 -6.15
C ILE A 385 3.32 8.39 -7.21
N GLY A 386 3.25 9.71 -7.30
CA GLY A 386 3.97 10.50 -8.32
C GLY A 386 3.34 10.51 -9.70
N LYS A 387 2.15 9.89 -9.87
CA LYS A 387 1.38 9.89 -11.12
C LYS A 387 -0.03 10.42 -10.89
N PRO A 388 -0.64 11.14 -11.86
CA PRO A 388 -2.03 11.58 -11.72
C PRO A 388 -2.98 10.37 -11.74
N ILE A 389 -4.01 10.44 -10.89
CA ILE A 389 -5.10 9.46 -10.89
C ILE A 389 -6.10 9.84 -11.98
N ALA A 390 -6.48 8.89 -12.83
CA ALA A 390 -7.44 9.11 -13.90
C ALA A 390 -8.88 8.89 -13.43
N ASN A 391 -9.14 7.88 -12.60
CA ASN A 391 -10.48 7.55 -12.12
C ASN A 391 -10.46 6.66 -10.88
N LEU A 392 -11.62 6.52 -10.26
CA LEU A 392 -11.89 5.59 -9.16
C LEU A 392 -12.87 4.49 -9.63
N THR A 393 -12.76 3.33 -9.04
CA THR A 393 -13.69 2.21 -9.24
C THR A 393 -13.95 1.47 -7.95
N PHE A 394 -15.02 0.69 -7.91
CA PHE A 394 -15.29 -0.23 -6.81
C PHE A 394 -15.60 -1.60 -7.38
N TYR A 395 -14.83 -2.59 -6.99
CA TYR A 395 -15.01 -3.93 -7.50
C TYR A 395 -14.63 -5.00 -6.47
N LYS A 396 -15.51 -5.99 -6.31
CA LYS A 396 -15.31 -7.13 -5.38
C LYS A 396 -14.76 -6.70 -4.02
N ASN A 397 -15.45 -5.75 -3.40
CA ASN A 397 -15.16 -5.25 -2.07
C ASN A 397 -13.77 -4.59 -1.92
N ARG A 398 -13.26 -3.99 -3.00
CA ARG A 398 -12.01 -3.23 -3.05
C ARG A 398 -12.24 -1.87 -3.67
N LEU A 399 -11.67 -0.83 -3.10
CA LEU A 399 -11.56 0.49 -3.75
C LEU A 399 -10.44 0.40 -4.79
N GLY A 400 -10.74 0.78 -6.02
CA GLY A 400 -9.79 0.74 -7.12
C GLY A 400 -9.42 2.13 -7.63
N ILE A 401 -8.16 2.26 -8.03
CA ILE A 401 -7.57 3.47 -8.58
C ILE A 401 -7.01 3.17 -9.96
N LEU A 402 -7.36 3.99 -10.94
CA LEU A 402 -6.77 3.95 -12.28
C LEU A 402 -5.73 5.06 -12.37
N SER A 403 -4.47 4.70 -12.63
CA SER A 403 -3.37 5.65 -12.74
C SER A 403 -2.34 5.19 -13.78
N GLY A 404 -2.20 5.95 -14.85
CA GLY A 404 -1.40 5.52 -15.98
C GLY A 404 -1.95 4.24 -16.60
N ASP A 405 -1.11 3.25 -16.74
CA ASP A 405 -1.44 1.90 -17.22
C ASP A 405 -1.80 0.91 -16.09
N ASN A 406 -1.76 1.37 -14.82
CA ASN A 406 -2.01 0.51 -13.66
C ASN A 406 -3.46 0.58 -13.18
N LEU A 407 -3.94 -0.58 -12.73
CA LEU A 407 -5.09 -0.73 -11.84
C LEU A 407 -4.58 -1.12 -10.46
N ILE A 408 -4.84 -0.28 -9.47
CA ILE A 408 -4.45 -0.50 -8.08
C ILE A 408 -5.71 -0.71 -7.25
N LEU A 409 -5.83 -1.86 -6.59
CA LEU A 409 -6.96 -2.21 -5.74
C LEU A 409 -6.52 -2.27 -4.28
N SER A 410 -7.31 -1.67 -3.40
CA SER A 410 -7.09 -1.70 -1.95
C SER A 410 -7.12 -3.12 -1.37
N GLY A 411 -6.75 -3.29 -0.13
CA GLY A 411 -7.02 -4.50 0.64
C GLY A 411 -8.49 -4.94 0.53
N ASN A 412 -8.75 -6.24 0.59
CA ASN A 412 -10.12 -6.77 0.51
C ASN A 412 -10.90 -6.40 1.78
N ALA A 413 -12.04 -5.72 1.62
CA ALA A 413 -12.84 -5.12 2.71
C ALA A 413 -12.08 -4.06 3.54
N ASP A 414 -10.90 -3.65 3.09
CA ASP A 414 -10.12 -2.57 3.69
C ASP A 414 -9.83 -1.50 2.64
N PHE A 415 -10.74 -0.54 2.51
CA PHE A 415 -10.71 0.47 1.45
C PHE A 415 -9.63 1.53 1.66
N PHE A 416 -9.11 1.63 2.87
CA PHE A 416 -8.15 2.67 3.27
C PHE A 416 -6.70 2.18 3.22
N ASN A 417 -6.46 0.91 2.92
CA ASN A 417 -5.14 0.31 2.89
C ASN A 417 -4.69 -0.02 1.46
N PHE A 418 -3.51 0.52 1.08
CA PHE A 418 -2.83 0.25 -0.18
C PHE A 418 -1.42 -0.33 0.00
N PHE A 419 -1.13 -0.92 1.17
CA PHE A 419 0.11 -1.60 1.47
C PHE A 419 -0.15 -3.06 1.89
N SER A 420 0.79 -3.94 1.64
CA SER A 420 0.72 -5.32 2.13
C SER A 420 0.81 -5.36 3.66
N THR A 421 0.07 -6.28 4.27
CA THR A 421 0.00 -6.43 5.73
C THR A 421 1.12 -7.32 6.29
N THR A 422 1.73 -8.15 5.44
CA THR A 422 2.93 -8.95 5.71
C THR A 422 3.76 -9.02 4.44
N VAL A 423 5.08 -9.20 4.58
CA VAL A 423 5.99 -9.39 3.45
C VAL A 423 6.59 -10.80 3.41
N THR A 424 6.32 -11.62 4.43
CA THR A 424 6.76 -13.03 4.48
C THR A 424 5.85 -13.97 3.71
N ALA A 425 4.65 -13.53 3.35
CA ALA A 425 3.70 -14.28 2.52
C ALA A 425 2.79 -13.32 1.76
N VAL A 426 2.36 -13.71 0.55
CA VAL A 426 1.33 -12.98 -0.21
C VAL A 426 -0.03 -13.51 0.20
N LEU A 427 -0.88 -12.64 0.76
CA LEU A 427 -2.23 -12.99 1.17
C LEU A 427 -3.25 -12.66 0.06
N ASP A 428 -4.30 -13.47 -0.06
CA ASP A 428 -5.39 -13.20 -1.01
C ASP A 428 -6.13 -11.89 -0.73
N THR A 429 -6.03 -11.41 0.51
CA THR A 429 -6.63 -10.13 0.96
C THR A 429 -5.76 -8.93 0.69
N ASP A 430 -4.49 -9.10 0.35
CA ASP A 430 -3.55 -8.00 0.12
C ASP A 430 -3.94 -7.13 -1.07
N VAL A 431 -3.31 -5.99 -1.16
CA VAL A 431 -3.45 -5.02 -2.24
C VAL A 431 -3.03 -5.63 -3.58
N ILE A 432 -3.64 -5.17 -4.66
CA ILE A 432 -3.31 -5.61 -6.02
C ILE A 432 -2.85 -4.38 -6.80
N ASP A 433 -1.67 -4.42 -7.38
CA ASP A 433 -1.15 -3.36 -8.26
C ASP A 433 -0.62 -4.02 -9.54
N ILE A 434 -1.41 -3.90 -10.61
CA ILE A 434 -1.14 -4.56 -11.88
C ILE A 434 -1.23 -3.58 -13.04
N ALA A 435 -0.32 -3.73 -14.00
CA ALA A 435 -0.31 -2.95 -15.22
C ALA A 435 -1.08 -3.65 -16.34
N ALA A 436 -1.71 -2.87 -17.21
CA ALA A 436 -2.31 -3.37 -18.44
C ALA A 436 -1.21 -3.89 -19.38
N SER A 437 -1.31 -5.15 -19.73
CA SER A 437 -0.38 -5.76 -20.70
C SER A 437 -0.95 -5.68 -22.12
N GLY A 438 -0.24 -5.03 -23.02
CA GLY A 438 -0.65 -4.86 -24.40
C GLY A 438 0.54 -4.61 -25.32
N THR A 439 0.29 -4.53 -26.62
CA THR A 439 1.32 -4.20 -27.63
C THR A 439 1.60 -2.69 -27.74
N GLU A 440 0.79 -1.87 -27.10
CA GLU A 440 0.88 -0.41 -27.10
C GLU A 440 0.73 0.12 -25.66
N VAL A 441 1.29 1.30 -25.38
CA VAL A 441 1.09 1.97 -24.09
C VAL A 441 -0.31 2.55 -24.05
N ASN A 442 -1.14 2.06 -23.15
CA ASN A 442 -2.52 2.47 -23.00
C ASN A 442 -2.79 2.93 -21.56
N PHE A 443 -3.20 4.18 -21.40
CA PHE A 443 -3.58 4.71 -20.11
C PHE A 443 -5.05 4.38 -19.79
N LEU A 444 -5.28 3.79 -18.63
CA LEU A 444 -6.60 3.44 -18.16
C LEU A 444 -7.38 4.71 -17.75
N LYS A 445 -8.61 4.85 -18.25
CA LYS A 445 -9.44 6.05 -18.07
C LYS A 445 -10.73 5.77 -17.31
N ASN A 446 -11.43 4.73 -17.68
CA ASN A 446 -12.73 4.38 -17.13
C ASN A 446 -12.83 2.88 -16.85
N SER A 447 -13.83 2.49 -16.06
CA SER A 447 -14.15 1.11 -15.80
C SER A 447 -15.64 0.90 -15.64
N VAL A 448 -16.11 -0.31 -15.92
CA VAL A 448 -17.47 -0.73 -15.68
C VAL A 448 -17.53 -2.21 -15.34
N SER A 449 -18.39 -2.61 -14.42
CA SER A 449 -18.63 -4.03 -14.14
C SER A 449 -19.36 -4.66 -15.32
N PHE A 450 -18.82 -5.72 -15.88
CA PHE A 450 -19.34 -6.40 -17.06
C PHE A 450 -18.98 -7.89 -17.04
N ASN A 451 -19.99 -8.75 -17.26
CA ASN A 451 -19.79 -10.21 -17.41
C ASN A 451 -18.92 -10.82 -16.32
N GLU A 452 -19.31 -10.64 -15.04
CA GLU A 452 -18.59 -11.14 -13.85
C GLU A 452 -17.15 -10.65 -13.71
N GLY A 453 -16.70 -9.72 -14.58
CA GLY A 453 -15.39 -9.08 -14.56
C GLY A 453 -15.50 -7.56 -14.41
N LEU A 454 -14.35 -6.90 -14.27
CA LEU A 454 -14.22 -5.47 -14.41
C LEU A 454 -13.65 -5.18 -15.80
N LEU A 455 -14.42 -4.49 -16.63
CA LEU A 455 -13.98 -4.01 -17.93
C LEU A 455 -13.39 -2.62 -17.77
N LEU A 456 -12.15 -2.45 -18.21
CA LEU A 456 -11.42 -1.18 -18.16
C LEU A 456 -11.24 -0.64 -19.57
N PHE A 457 -11.31 0.65 -19.69
CA PHE A 457 -11.20 1.38 -20.95
C PHE A 457 -9.96 2.25 -20.97
N SER A 458 -9.17 2.11 -22.01
CA SER A 458 -8.17 3.10 -22.41
C SER A 458 -8.69 3.92 -23.60
N ASP A 459 -7.87 4.80 -24.14
CA ASP A 459 -8.25 5.59 -25.31
C ASP A 459 -8.58 4.72 -26.54
N THR A 460 -7.92 3.57 -26.68
CA THR A 460 -7.98 2.73 -27.90
C THR A 460 -8.31 1.27 -27.67
N ALA A 461 -8.25 0.78 -26.45
CA ALA A 461 -8.42 -0.63 -26.12
C ALA A 461 -9.26 -0.84 -24.85
N GLN A 462 -9.84 -2.02 -24.73
CA GLN A 462 -10.55 -2.49 -23.54
C GLN A 462 -9.80 -3.66 -22.94
N TYR A 463 -9.68 -3.62 -21.60
CA TYR A 463 -9.03 -4.67 -20.81
C TYR A 463 -10.05 -5.27 -19.84
N LYS A 464 -9.92 -6.56 -19.58
CA LYS A 464 -10.74 -7.24 -18.58
C LYS A 464 -9.87 -7.72 -17.43
N LEU A 465 -10.27 -7.35 -16.22
CA LEU A 465 -9.69 -7.90 -15.00
C LEU A 465 -10.31 -9.27 -14.74
N GLU A 466 -9.46 -10.27 -14.68
CA GLU A 466 -9.83 -11.66 -14.42
C GLU A 466 -9.03 -12.20 -13.25
N GLY A 467 -9.55 -13.24 -12.60
CA GLY A 467 -8.87 -13.98 -11.54
C GLY A 467 -9.15 -15.47 -11.65
N ALA A 468 -8.39 -16.29 -10.96
CA ALA A 468 -8.59 -17.72 -10.97
C ALA A 468 -9.92 -18.11 -10.32
N GLN A 469 -10.78 -18.83 -11.04
CA GLN A 469 -12.10 -19.28 -10.59
C GLN A 469 -12.99 -18.15 -10.03
N GLY A 470 -12.83 -16.94 -10.56
CA GLY A 470 -13.59 -15.76 -10.14
C GLY A 470 -13.09 -15.09 -8.84
N VAL A 471 -12.05 -15.61 -8.21
CA VAL A 471 -11.37 -14.97 -7.08
C VAL A 471 -10.26 -14.07 -7.60
N ILE A 472 -10.24 -12.83 -7.12
CA ILE A 472 -9.21 -11.86 -7.46
C ILE A 472 -8.30 -11.67 -6.25
N SER A 473 -7.04 -12.08 -6.41
CA SER A 473 -5.98 -11.94 -5.42
C SER A 473 -4.71 -11.41 -6.09
N PRO A 474 -3.70 -10.95 -5.35
CA PRO A 474 -2.45 -10.48 -5.93
C PRO A 474 -1.77 -11.50 -6.86
N THR A 475 -1.93 -12.79 -6.56
CA THR A 475 -1.32 -13.89 -7.32
C THR A 475 -2.13 -14.33 -8.54
N THR A 476 -3.43 -14.01 -8.58
CA THR A 476 -4.34 -14.51 -9.62
C THR A 476 -4.89 -13.43 -10.54
N ALA A 477 -4.76 -12.16 -10.15
CA ALA A 477 -5.26 -11.04 -10.92
C ALA A 477 -4.47 -10.88 -12.23
N ILE A 478 -5.19 -10.85 -13.34
CA ILE A 478 -4.63 -10.65 -14.69
C ILE A 478 -5.46 -9.59 -15.39
N LEU A 479 -4.80 -8.66 -16.07
CA LEU A 479 -5.43 -7.61 -16.87
C LEU A 479 -5.13 -7.85 -18.35
N ASN A 480 -6.07 -8.50 -19.05
CA ASN A 480 -5.94 -8.88 -20.43
C ASN A 480 -6.63 -7.91 -21.38
N GLU A 481 -6.00 -7.58 -22.51
CA GLU A 481 -6.65 -6.88 -23.62
C GLU A 481 -7.70 -7.80 -24.25
N VAL A 482 -8.95 -7.33 -24.35
CA VAL A 482 -10.08 -8.11 -24.87
C VAL A 482 -10.70 -7.55 -26.13
N SER A 483 -10.47 -6.28 -26.45
CA SER A 483 -10.95 -5.63 -27.67
C SER A 483 -10.27 -4.29 -27.91
N ARG A 484 -10.41 -3.74 -29.12
CA ARG A 484 -9.86 -2.45 -29.53
C ARG A 484 -10.93 -1.57 -30.13
N PHE A 485 -11.55 -0.75 -29.29
CA PHE A 485 -12.45 0.31 -29.70
C PHE A 485 -11.99 1.64 -29.11
N GLN A 486 -12.07 2.70 -29.90
CA GLN A 486 -11.85 4.05 -29.36
C GLN A 486 -12.92 4.37 -28.33
N HIS A 487 -12.53 5.03 -27.25
CA HIS A 487 -13.40 5.44 -26.15
C HIS A 487 -13.22 6.92 -25.86
N ASP A 488 -14.34 7.61 -25.61
CA ASP A 488 -14.36 8.98 -25.12
C ASP A 488 -14.34 8.99 -23.59
N ASP A 489 -13.24 9.44 -22.99
CA ASP A 489 -12.99 9.39 -21.56
C ASP A 489 -13.87 10.35 -20.72
N ILE A 490 -14.51 11.33 -21.36
CA ILE A 490 -15.43 12.28 -20.70
C ILE A 490 -16.72 11.57 -20.31
N VAL A 491 -17.19 10.61 -21.11
CA VAL A 491 -18.42 9.87 -20.90
C VAL A 491 -18.13 8.55 -20.21
N THR A 492 -18.56 8.44 -18.96
CA THR A 492 -18.37 7.20 -18.20
C THR A 492 -19.20 6.06 -18.83
N PRO A 493 -18.57 4.90 -19.14
CA PRO A 493 -19.31 3.72 -19.59
C PRO A 493 -20.33 3.25 -18.56
N ILE A 494 -21.44 2.71 -19.02
CA ILE A 494 -22.47 2.15 -18.17
C ILE A 494 -22.79 0.71 -18.53
N SER A 495 -23.16 -0.11 -17.57
CA SER A 495 -23.68 -1.45 -17.81
C SER A 495 -25.20 -1.48 -17.68
N ALA A 496 -25.87 -2.19 -18.58
CA ALA A 496 -27.30 -2.45 -18.53
C ALA A 496 -27.57 -3.91 -18.93
N GLY A 497 -27.94 -4.72 -17.96
CA GLY A 497 -28.11 -6.15 -18.14
C GLY A 497 -26.78 -6.81 -18.54
N ARG A 498 -26.76 -7.50 -19.68
CA ARG A 498 -25.58 -8.18 -20.22
C ARG A 498 -24.74 -7.32 -21.18
N PHE A 499 -25.07 -6.04 -21.33
CA PHE A 499 -24.41 -5.12 -22.23
C PHE A 499 -23.70 -4.02 -21.49
N ALA A 500 -22.59 -3.52 -22.04
CA ALA A 500 -21.96 -2.28 -21.64
C ALA A 500 -22.09 -1.25 -22.77
N TYR A 501 -22.35 0.00 -22.41
CA TYR A 501 -22.52 1.09 -23.36
C TYR A 501 -21.44 2.13 -23.13
N PHE A 502 -20.80 2.60 -24.19
CA PHE A 502 -19.81 3.66 -24.13
C PHE A 502 -19.87 4.56 -25.36
N ALA A 503 -19.39 5.79 -25.17
CA ALA A 503 -19.32 6.78 -26.22
C ALA A 503 -18.00 6.69 -27.00
N GLN A 504 -18.09 6.99 -28.31
CA GLN A 504 -16.94 7.15 -29.20
C GLN A 504 -17.12 8.43 -30.00
N THR A 505 -16.13 9.32 -29.97
CA THR A 505 -16.12 10.51 -30.82
C THR A 505 -15.74 10.15 -32.25
N ARG A 506 -16.55 10.60 -33.23
CA ARG A 506 -16.30 10.43 -34.67
C ARG A 506 -16.44 11.77 -35.39
N GLY A 507 -15.33 12.49 -35.52
CA GLY A 507 -15.35 13.85 -36.06
C GLY A 507 -16.22 14.79 -35.22
N ASN A 508 -17.32 15.30 -35.79
CA ASN A 508 -18.27 16.20 -35.10
C ASN A 508 -19.46 15.45 -34.47
N ASN A 509 -19.49 14.13 -34.55
CA ASN A 509 -20.59 13.30 -34.04
C ASN A 509 -20.07 12.39 -32.94
N THR A 510 -21.00 11.92 -32.09
CA THR A 510 -20.74 10.89 -31.09
C THR A 510 -21.49 9.63 -31.48
N ALA A 511 -20.79 8.51 -31.54
CA ALA A 511 -21.38 7.19 -31.67
C ALA A 511 -21.54 6.55 -30.29
N ILE A 512 -22.64 5.85 -30.08
CA ILE A 512 -22.87 5.01 -28.89
C ILE A 512 -22.65 3.56 -29.31
N ARG A 513 -21.73 2.89 -28.64
CA ARG A 513 -21.49 1.46 -28.84
C ARG A 513 -22.17 0.64 -27.75
N GLU A 514 -22.85 -0.41 -28.22
CA GLU A 514 -23.30 -1.51 -27.38
C GLU A 514 -22.24 -2.62 -27.43
N TYR A 515 -21.66 -2.91 -26.28
CA TYR A 515 -20.58 -3.87 -26.12
C TYR A 515 -21.11 -5.13 -25.42
N PHE A 516 -20.78 -6.30 -25.97
CA PHE A 516 -21.24 -7.58 -25.46
C PHE A 516 -20.24 -8.69 -25.74
N SER A 517 -20.37 -9.78 -24.97
CA SER A 517 -19.63 -11.03 -25.24
C SER A 517 -20.49 -11.91 -26.13
N ASN A 518 -19.90 -12.39 -27.23
CA ASN A 518 -20.55 -13.34 -28.12
C ASN A 518 -20.29 -14.77 -27.60
N ASP A 519 -21.34 -15.44 -27.16
CA ASP A 519 -21.26 -16.78 -26.55
C ASP A 519 -20.81 -17.86 -27.56
N ASP A 520 -21.07 -17.65 -28.85
CA ASP A 520 -20.70 -18.62 -29.90
C ASP A 520 -19.21 -18.57 -30.29
N THR A 521 -18.64 -17.35 -30.25
CA THR A 521 -17.25 -17.12 -30.67
C THR A 521 -16.30 -16.89 -29.49
N LEU A 522 -16.83 -16.72 -28.28
CA LEU A 522 -16.11 -16.34 -27.07
C LEU A 522 -15.29 -15.04 -27.25
N THR A 523 -15.72 -14.18 -28.14
CA THR A 523 -15.10 -12.87 -28.40
C THR A 523 -16.01 -11.74 -27.93
N ASN A 524 -15.38 -10.63 -27.59
CA ASN A 524 -16.12 -9.40 -27.27
C ASN A 524 -16.29 -8.57 -28.56
N ASP A 525 -17.48 -8.03 -28.77
CA ASP A 525 -17.81 -7.22 -29.93
C ASP A 525 -18.57 -5.95 -29.51
N GLY A 526 -18.58 -4.95 -30.37
CA GLY A 526 -19.23 -3.66 -30.13
C GLY A 526 -19.98 -3.15 -31.35
N VAL A 527 -21.31 -3.13 -31.27
CA VAL A 527 -22.20 -2.63 -32.35
C VAL A 527 -22.41 -1.13 -32.18
N ASP A 528 -22.36 -0.40 -33.29
CA ASP A 528 -22.71 1.01 -33.34
C ASP A 528 -24.24 1.16 -33.41
N LEU A 529 -24.83 1.87 -32.44
CA LEU A 529 -26.28 2.07 -32.34
C LEU A 529 -26.77 3.37 -33.00
N THR A 530 -25.86 4.25 -33.44
CA THR A 530 -26.18 5.61 -33.96
C THR A 530 -26.01 5.76 -35.45
#